data_fbb46aa4fe0f6b7b5d58d6ed63b7ef86
#
_entry.id   fbb46aa4fe0f6b7b5d58d6ed63b7ef86
#
_cell.length_a   1.000
_cell.length_b   1.000
_cell.length_c   1.000
_cell.angle_alpha   90.00
_cell.angle_beta   90.00
_cell.angle_gamma   90.00
#
_symmetry.space_group_name_H-M   'P 1'
#
loop_
_entity.id
_entity.type
_entity.pdbx_description
1 polymer ?
#
loop_
_entity_poly.entity_id
_entity_poly.type
_entity_poly.pdbx_seq_one_letter_code
_entity_poly.pdbx_strand_id
1 'polypeptide(L)'
;MKKALAQNPNLLRTLIGLSLTLIFMLSYAVYGATVSPNYYIYQTEATNTEFSEIELNKQVIDNETYWTTVLDVDAQNLTWVNMSIDDLASGAIIKLSNTAKLYSHQFLGVEDAKVTVNGDKVDFRCSEHCQHSDTIEVESEDSSIELRSLTSTDPARRSNGTVYADDIQEAEQEARKEIDHLHGSPQLIIEIKEPGDKSVQPVIVIHTVNEEFSSIEVYSIDAATEFLWALAAVVGCFSMVLIPSFTVYFAARAKDKKREEKLKLVESESIDE
;
A
#
# COMPACT_ATOMS: atom_id res chain seq x y z
N MET A 1 -32.96 16.10 37.74
CA MET A 1 -33.13 16.12 36.29
C MET A 1 -34.48 16.72 35.86
N LYS A 2 -35.62 16.21 36.29
CA LYS A 2 -36.97 16.77 35.92
C LYS A 2 -37.12 18.28 36.17
N LYS A 3 -36.61 18.83 37.30
CA LYS A 3 -36.72 20.25 37.62
C LYS A 3 -35.83 21.18 36.76
N ALA A 4 -34.63 20.77 36.38
CA ALA A 4 -33.77 21.57 35.51
C ALA A 4 -34.23 21.57 34.05
N LEU A 5 -34.72 20.42 33.57
CA LEU A 5 -35.33 20.29 32.25
C LEU A 5 -36.71 21.02 32.16
N ALA A 6 -37.45 21.04 33.25
CA ALA A 6 -38.74 21.79 33.32
C ALA A 6 -38.54 23.31 33.42
N GLN A 7 -37.39 23.76 33.97
CA GLN A 7 -37.08 25.20 34.07
C GLN A 7 -36.49 25.79 32.77
N ASN A 8 -35.98 24.95 31.87
CA ASN A 8 -35.43 25.43 30.59
C ASN A 8 -35.86 24.49 29.41
N PRO A 9 -37.09 24.62 28.93
CA PRO A 9 -37.63 23.80 27.83
C PRO A 9 -36.81 23.94 26.51
N ASN A 10 -36.11 25.05 26.34
CA ASN A 10 -35.26 25.26 25.17
C ASN A 10 -34.03 24.34 25.17
N LEU A 11 -33.47 24.05 26.35
CA LEU A 11 -32.31 23.13 26.47
C LEU A 11 -32.71 21.72 26.02
N LEU A 12 -33.87 21.23 26.41
CA LEU A 12 -34.37 19.91 25.97
C LEU A 12 -34.58 19.85 24.46
N ARG A 13 -35.21 20.90 23.88
CA ARG A 13 -35.43 20.99 22.44
C ARG A 13 -34.11 21.02 21.67
N THR A 14 -33.15 21.80 22.13
CA THR A 14 -31.83 21.87 21.51
C THR A 14 -31.12 20.51 21.55
N LEU A 15 -31.18 19.80 22.69
CA LEU A 15 -30.55 18.49 22.87
C LEU A 15 -31.20 17.43 21.97
N ILE A 16 -32.51 17.40 21.88
CA ILE A 16 -33.27 16.50 21.00
C ILE A 16 -32.96 16.83 19.53
N GLY A 17 -32.97 18.12 19.17
CA GLY A 17 -32.64 18.56 17.82
C GLY A 17 -31.25 18.15 17.41
N LEU A 18 -30.24 18.39 18.26
CA LEU A 18 -28.86 18.01 18.00
C LEU A 18 -28.69 16.49 17.84
N SER A 19 -29.34 15.71 18.71
CA SER A 19 -29.30 14.24 18.63
C SER A 19 -29.91 13.70 17.34
N LEU A 20 -31.05 14.25 16.93
CA LEU A 20 -31.67 13.88 15.66
C LEU A 20 -30.82 14.25 14.46
N THR A 21 -30.23 15.46 14.45
CA THR A 21 -29.34 15.89 13.38
C THR A 21 -28.13 14.96 13.26
N LEU A 22 -27.52 14.55 14.37
CA LEU A 22 -26.40 13.62 14.39
C LEU A 22 -26.79 12.24 13.87
N ILE A 23 -27.96 11.71 14.25
CA ILE A 23 -28.46 10.43 13.74
C ILE A 23 -28.67 10.51 12.23
N PHE A 24 -29.25 11.60 11.72
CA PHE A 24 -29.45 11.78 10.29
C PHE A 24 -28.14 11.91 9.53
N MET A 25 -27.17 12.69 10.05
CA MET A 25 -25.85 12.81 9.43
C MET A 25 -25.11 11.47 9.40
N LEU A 26 -25.16 10.70 10.50
CA LEU A 26 -24.55 9.39 10.57
C LEU A 26 -25.21 8.40 9.60
N SER A 27 -26.55 8.37 9.57
CA SER A 27 -27.31 7.52 8.64
C SER A 27 -27.00 7.86 7.18
N TYR A 28 -26.88 9.16 6.86
CA TYR A 28 -26.52 9.61 5.51
C TYR A 28 -25.09 9.23 5.13
N ALA A 29 -24.12 9.38 6.05
CA ALA A 29 -22.74 9.00 5.80
C ALA A 29 -22.58 7.49 5.57
N VAL A 30 -23.24 6.65 6.40
CA VAL A 30 -23.24 5.20 6.22
C VAL A 30 -23.95 4.79 4.92
N TYR A 31 -25.11 5.38 4.63
CA TYR A 31 -25.84 5.13 3.39
C TYR A 31 -25.00 5.48 2.17
N GLY A 32 -24.34 6.66 2.15
CA GLY A 32 -23.47 7.08 1.06
C GLY A 32 -22.28 6.12 0.85
N ALA A 33 -21.71 5.63 1.95
CA ALA A 33 -20.60 4.67 1.87
C ALA A 33 -21.00 3.26 1.39
N THR A 34 -22.28 2.87 1.58
CA THR A 34 -22.75 1.52 1.25
C THR A 34 -23.47 1.40 -0.10
N VAL A 35 -24.06 2.50 -0.60
CA VAL A 35 -24.90 2.47 -1.82
C VAL A 35 -24.14 2.88 -3.08
N SER A 36 -23.00 3.54 -2.95
CA SER A 36 -22.14 3.90 -4.10
C SER A 36 -20.75 3.35 -3.87
N PRO A 37 -20.52 2.05 -4.06
CA PRO A 37 -19.15 1.52 -4.06
C PRO A 37 -18.47 1.99 -5.35
N ASN A 38 -17.73 3.07 -5.23
CA ASN A 38 -16.95 3.62 -6.32
C ASN A 38 -15.54 3.02 -6.33
N TYR A 39 -15.23 2.12 -5.39
CA TYR A 39 -13.95 1.45 -5.29
C TYR A 39 -14.08 -0.02 -5.64
N TYR A 40 -13.17 -0.47 -6.46
CA TYR A 40 -13.06 -1.85 -6.88
C TYR A 40 -11.65 -2.36 -6.56
N ILE A 41 -11.55 -3.62 -6.16
CA ILE A 41 -10.28 -4.32 -5.97
C ILE A 41 -10.09 -5.23 -7.16
N TYR A 42 -8.97 -5.09 -7.85
CA TYR A 42 -8.57 -6.03 -8.88
C TYR A 42 -7.43 -6.91 -8.39
N GLN A 43 -7.30 -8.07 -9.02
CA GLN A 43 -6.25 -9.05 -8.76
C GLN A 43 -5.54 -9.37 -10.06
N THR A 44 -4.22 -9.62 -9.94
CA THR A 44 -3.41 -10.15 -11.03
C THR A 44 -3.09 -11.61 -10.76
N GLU A 45 -2.83 -12.37 -11.83
CA GLU A 45 -2.32 -13.72 -11.79
C GLU A 45 -0.91 -13.74 -12.39
N ALA A 46 0.06 -14.27 -11.63
CA ALA A 46 1.45 -14.33 -12.02
C ALA A 46 1.76 -15.60 -12.82
N THR A 47 2.30 -15.43 -14.03
CA THR A 47 2.83 -16.50 -14.85
C THR A 47 4.34 -16.44 -14.88
N ASN A 48 5.00 -17.54 -14.51
CA ASN A 48 6.45 -17.66 -14.54
C ASN A 48 6.90 -18.36 -15.82
N THR A 49 7.85 -17.76 -16.51
CA THR A 49 8.47 -18.36 -17.69
C THR A 49 9.97 -18.47 -17.48
N GLU A 50 10.54 -19.63 -17.81
CA GLU A 50 11.97 -19.90 -17.78
C GLU A 50 12.50 -20.00 -19.20
N PHE A 51 13.58 -19.29 -19.47
CA PHE A 51 14.36 -19.37 -20.70
C PHE A 51 15.72 -19.97 -20.35
N SER A 52 16.00 -21.13 -20.86
CA SER A 52 17.28 -21.83 -20.77
C SER A 52 17.78 -22.14 -22.19
N GLU A 53 19.00 -22.57 -22.32
CA GLU A 53 19.64 -22.89 -23.61
C GLU A 53 19.65 -21.72 -24.61
N ILE A 54 19.95 -20.49 -24.07
CA ILE A 54 19.97 -19.27 -24.86
C ILE A 54 21.23 -19.26 -25.73
N GLU A 55 21.05 -19.19 -27.05
CA GLU A 55 22.15 -19.05 -28.00
C GLU A 55 22.68 -17.59 -27.99
N LEU A 56 24.02 -17.46 -27.88
CA LEU A 56 24.68 -16.16 -27.89
C LEU A 56 25.48 -15.96 -29.18
N ASN A 57 25.37 -14.77 -29.73
CA ASN A 57 26.20 -14.33 -30.86
C ASN A 57 27.56 -13.88 -30.34
N LYS A 58 28.62 -14.55 -30.79
CA LYS A 58 30.00 -14.22 -30.42
C LYS A 58 30.62 -13.20 -31.35
N GLN A 59 31.30 -12.19 -30.78
CA GLN A 59 32.19 -11.29 -31.50
C GLN A 59 33.47 -11.11 -30.69
N VAL A 60 34.62 -11.04 -31.35
CA VAL A 60 35.89 -10.76 -30.70
C VAL A 60 36.46 -9.45 -31.25
N ILE A 61 36.65 -8.48 -30.37
CA ILE A 61 37.13 -7.14 -30.71
C ILE A 61 38.21 -6.77 -29.68
N ASP A 62 39.40 -6.34 -30.15
CA ASP A 62 40.52 -5.87 -29.32
C ASP A 62 40.92 -6.84 -28.17
N ASN A 63 40.89 -8.14 -28.46
CA ASN A 63 41.18 -9.22 -27.50
C ASN A 63 40.16 -9.30 -26.35
N GLU A 64 38.92 -8.88 -26.58
CA GLU A 64 37.77 -9.06 -25.70
C GLU A 64 36.68 -9.82 -26.45
N THR A 65 35.97 -10.71 -25.75
CA THR A 65 34.85 -11.48 -26.32
C THR A 65 33.52 -10.84 -25.90
N TYR A 66 32.70 -10.54 -26.88
CA TYR A 66 31.35 -10.05 -26.70
C TYR A 66 30.37 -11.16 -27.06
N TRP A 67 29.49 -11.46 -26.10
CA TRP A 67 28.36 -12.36 -26.29
C TRP A 67 27.09 -11.56 -26.23
N THR A 68 26.28 -11.62 -27.27
CA THR A 68 25.07 -10.81 -27.36
C THR A 68 23.87 -11.66 -27.76
N THR A 69 22.73 -11.34 -27.19
CA THR A 69 21.44 -11.90 -27.62
C THR A 69 20.30 -10.92 -27.35
N VAL A 70 19.21 -11.11 -28.09
CA VAL A 70 17.95 -10.41 -27.87
C VAL A 70 16.90 -11.48 -27.66
N LEU A 71 16.24 -11.44 -26.50
CA LEU A 71 15.22 -12.37 -26.11
C LEU A 71 13.86 -11.66 -26.17
N ASP A 72 12.97 -12.18 -27.01
CA ASP A 72 11.57 -11.75 -27.03
C ASP A 72 10.84 -12.43 -25.89
N VAL A 73 10.27 -11.64 -24.98
CA VAL A 73 9.48 -12.14 -23.85
C VAL A 73 8.00 -11.93 -24.21
N ASP A 74 7.27 -13.03 -24.34
CA ASP A 74 5.81 -12.97 -24.55
C ASP A 74 5.11 -12.67 -23.22
N ALA A 75 5.06 -11.38 -22.89
CA ALA A 75 4.50 -10.90 -21.64
C ALA A 75 3.79 -9.56 -21.86
N GLN A 76 2.55 -9.44 -21.39
CA GLN A 76 1.79 -8.19 -21.43
C GLN A 76 2.19 -7.25 -20.29
N ASN A 77 2.46 -7.82 -19.12
CA ASN A 77 2.90 -7.11 -17.93
C ASN A 77 4.10 -7.81 -17.29
N LEU A 78 5.26 -7.63 -17.91
CA LEU A 78 6.52 -8.12 -17.36
C LEU A 78 6.84 -7.37 -16.07
N THR A 79 6.90 -8.06 -14.93
CA THR A 79 7.13 -7.43 -13.62
C THR A 79 8.47 -7.78 -13.01
N TRP A 80 8.96 -9.00 -13.24
CA TRP A 80 10.25 -9.46 -12.75
C TRP A 80 11.09 -10.04 -13.89
N VAL A 81 12.40 -9.77 -13.81
CA VAL A 81 13.43 -10.43 -14.59
C VAL A 81 14.53 -10.87 -13.62
N ASN A 82 14.73 -12.17 -13.51
CA ASN A 82 15.83 -12.76 -12.76
C ASN A 82 16.72 -13.52 -13.75
N MET A 83 17.98 -13.11 -13.88
CA MET A 83 18.95 -13.70 -14.78
C MET A 83 20.11 -14.26 -13.99
N SER A 84 20.38 -15.54 -14.13
CA SER A 84 21.59 -16.19 -13.64
C SER A 84 22.51 -16.51 -14.81
N ILE A 85 23.79 -16.28 -14.62
CA ILE A 85 24.83 -16.54 -15.60
C ILE A 85 25.94 -17.33 -14.91
N ASP A 86 26.33 -18.45 -15.50
CA ASP A 86 27.40 -19.30 -15.05
C ASP A 86 28.52 -19.39 -16.10
N ASP A 87 29.66 -19.91 -15.70
CA ASP A 87 30.86 -20.07 -16.54
C ASP A 87 31.46 -18.75 -17.05
N LEU A 88 31.36 -17.67 -16.25
CA LEU A 88 31.95 -16.37 -16.55
C LEU A 88 33.44 -16.34 -16.26
N ALA A 89 34.17 -15.55 -17.05
CA ALA A 89 35.51 -15.15 -16.70
C ALA A 89 35.49 -14.06 -15.61
N SER A 90 36.44 -14.09 -14.70
CA SER A 90 36.62 -12.99 -13.73
C SER A 90 36.86 -11.65 -14.46
N GLY A 91 36.18 -10.60 -14.03
CA GLY A 91 36.18 -9.29 -14.68
C GLY A 91 35.26 -9.22 -15.89
N ALA A 92 34.35 -10.18 -16.08
CA ALA A 92 33.28 -10.08 -17.08
C ALA A 92 32.32 -8.95 -16.75
N ILE A 93 31.93 -8.17 -17.74
CA ILE A 93 30.93 -7.10 -17.63
C ILE A 93 29.63 -7.58 -18.25
N ILE A 94 28.57 -7.62 -17.46
CA ILE A 94 27.25 -8.04 -17.88
C ILE A 94 26.34 -6.83 -18.00
N LYS A 95 25.64 -6.72 -19.14
CA LYS A 95 24.61 -5.70 -19.36
C LYS A 95 23.28 -6.35 -19.68
N LEU A 96 22.28 -5.97 -18.92
CA LEU A 96 20.87 -6.32 -19.16
C LEU A 96 20.12 -5.04 -19.47
N SER A 97 19.50 -4.97 -20.64
CA SER A 97 18.74 -3.79 -21.07
C SER A 97 17.30 -4.16 -21.41
N ASN A 98 16.39 -3.24 -21.07
CA ASN A 98 14.98 -3.29 -21.44
C ASN A 98 14.45 -1.88 -21.64
N THR A 99 13.63 -1.68 -22.68
CA THR A 99 13.03 -0.36 -22.98
C THR A 99 12.05 0.12 -21.91
N ALA A 100 11.49 -0.80 -21.11
CA ALA A 100 10.60 -0.49 -20.00
C ALA A 100 11.31 0.07 -18.76
N LYS A 101 12.67 0.18 -18.82
CA LYS A 101 13.53 0.48 -17.67
C LYS A 101 13.47 -0.62 -16.61
N LEU A 102 14.56 -0.73 -15.87
CA LEU A 102 14.74 -1.76 -14.85
C LEU A 102 15.10 -1.11 -13.51
N TYR A 103 14.48 -1.63 -12.45
CA TYR A 103 14.81 -1.30 -11.08
C TYR A 103 15.63 -2.45 -10.50
N SER A 104 16.86 -2.20 -10.11
CA SER A 104 17.75 -3.24 -9.57
C SER A 104 18.47 -2.80 -8.33
N HIS A 105 18.81 -3.77 -7.50
CA HIS A 105 19.65 -3.61 -6.32
C HIS A 105 20.15 -4.99 -5.85
N GLN A 106 21.35 -5.07 -5.30
CA GLN A 106 21.91 -6.32 -4.77
C GLN A 106 21.06 -7.01 -3.69
N PHE A 107 20.20 -6.27 -3.00
CA PHE A 107 19.29 -6.80 -1.98
C PHE A 107 17.87 -7.10 -2.50
N LEU A 108 17.64 -6.95 -3.78
CA LEU A 108 16.34 -7.24 -4.35
C LEU A 108 16.02 -8.74 -4.23
N GLY A 109 14.89 -9.09 -3.59
CA GLY A 109 14.50 -10.47 -3.32
C GLY A 109 15.21 -11.12 -2.11
N VAL A 110 15.96 -10.38 -1.33
CA VAL A 110 16.58 -10.85 -0.07
C VAL A 110 15.65 -10.48 1.10
N GLU A 111 15.22 -11.50 1.86
CA GLU A 111 14.39 -11.30 3.05
C GLU A 111 15.13 -10.49 4.12
N ASP A 112 14.42 -9.62 4.81
CA ASP A 112 14.91 -8.79 5.92
C ASP A 112 16.20 -7.99 5.61
N ALA A 113 16.44 -7.72 4.32
CA ALA A 113 17.60 -6.94 3.89
C ALA A 113 17.55 -5.52 4.45
N LYS A 114 18.72 -5.01 4.86
CA LYS A 114 18.85 -3.65 5.41
C LYS A 114 19.92 -2.87 4.66
N VAL A 115 19.60 -1.61 4.41
CA VAL A 115 20.51 -0.64 3.83
C VAL A 115 20.92 0.40 4.87
N THR A 116 22.08 0.99 4.68
CA THR A 116 22.56 2.08 5.55
C THR A 116 22.27 3.42 4.89
N VAL A 117 21.40 4.21 5.49
CA VAL A 117 21.05 5.55 5.03
C VAL A 117 21.43 6.55 6.13
N ASN A 118 22.30 7.50 5.83
CA ASN A 118 22.78 8.52 6.79
C ASN A 118 23.38 7.95 8.10
N GLY A 119 23.89 6.70 8.07
CA GLY A 119 24.44 6.02 9.24
C GLY A 119 23.46 5.11 9.98
N ASP A 120 22.18 5.16 9.66
CA ASP A 120 21.16 4.30 10.25
C ASP A 120 20.84 3.10 9.35
N LYS A 121 20.59 1.93 9.97
CA LYS A 121 20.12 0.74 9.26
C LYS A 121 18.61 0.79 9.11
N VAL A 122 18.13 0.89 7.87
CA VAL A 122 16.71 0.89 7.51
C VAL A 122 16.38 -0.35 6.69
N ASP A 123 15.13 -0.78 6.71
CA ASP A 123 14.66 -1.90 5.91
C ASP A 123 14.74 -1.53 4.42
N PHE A 124 15.23 -2.48 3.61
CA PHE A 124 15.33 -2.29 2.17
C PHE A 124 13.95 -2.21 1.53
N ARG A 125 13.76 -1.19 0.69
CA ARG A 125 12.57 -1.02 -0.15
C ARG A 125 13.00 -0.60 -1.55
N CYS A 126 12.64 -1.37 -2.55
CA CYS A 126 13.07 -1.08 -3.92
C CYS A 126 12.56 0.28 -4.44
N SER A 127 11.36 0.74 -4.01
CA SER A 127 10.84 2.08 -4.35
C SER A 127 11.75 3.25 -3.93
N GLU A 128 12.60 3.02 -2.91
CA GLU A 128 13.47 4.05 -2.33
C GLU A 128 14.94 3.82 -2.64
N HIS A 129 15.35 2.56 -2.80
CA HIS A 129 16.76 2.17 -2.83
C HIS A 129 17.21 1.53 -4.13
N CYS A 130 16.31 1.05 -5.00
CA CYS A 130 16.71 0.51 -6.30
C CYS A 130 17.20 1.60 -7.23
N GLN A 131 18.23 1.25 -8.00
CA GLN A 131 18.64 2.05 -9.15
C GLN A 131 17.62 1.85 -10.28
N HIS A 132 17.29 2.92 -10.97
CA HIS A 132 16.37 2.93 -12.09
C HIS A 132 17.11 3.29 -13.38
N SER A 133 17.20 2.35 -14.31
CA SER A 133 17.99 2.52 -15.53
C SER A 133 17.42 1.70 -16.68
N ASP A 134 17.67 2.15 -17.90
CA ASP A 134 17.39 1.37 -19.12
C ASP A 134 18.34 0.18 -19.25
N THR A 135 19.50 0.27 -18.61
CA THR A 135 20.54 -0.77 -18.63
C THR A 135 21.12 -0.97 -17.25
N ILE A 136 21.14 -2.20 -16.79
CA ILE A 136 21.87 -2.64 -15.61
C ILE A 136 23.23 -3.14 -16.10
N GLU A 137 24.32 -2.60 -15.53
CA GLU A 137 25.67 -3.04 -15.80
C GLU A 137 26.33 -3.51 -14.51
N VAL A 138 26.87 -4.72 -14.51
CA VAL A 138 27.51 -5.33 -13.36
C VAL A 138 28.78 -6.02 -13.79
N GLU A 139 29.88 -5.84 -13.04
CA GLU A 139 31.13 -6.56 -13.19
C GLU A 139 31.10 -7.81 -12.30
N SER A 140 31.41 -8.97 -12.87
CA SER A 140 31.47 -10.21 -12.13
C SER A 140 32.88 -10.44 -11.55
N GLU A 141 32.95 -10.61 -10.23
CA GLU A 141 34.18 -11.05 -9.54
C GLU A 141 34.32 -12.57 -9.56
N ASP A 142 33.19 -13.30 -9.61
CA ASP A 142 33.09 -14.76 -9.59
C ASP A 142 32.74 -15.34 -10.95
N SER A 143 32.76 -16.68 -11.06
CA SER A 143 32.37 -17.40 -12.26
C SER A 143 30.87 -17.47 -12.46
N SER A 144 30.07 -16.98 -11.52
CA SER A 144 28.61 -16.91 -11.61
C SER A 144 28.08 -15.62 -11.03
N ILE A 145 26.96 -15.13 -11.58
CA ILE A 145 26.27 -13.95 -11.10
C ILE A 145 24.77 -14.10 -11.22
N GLU A 146 24.05 -13.52 -10.27
CA GLU A 146 22.59 -13.40 -10.32
C GLU A 146 22.17 -11.93 -10.35
N LEU A 147 21.44 -11.54 -11.40
CA LEU A 147 20.88 -10.21 -11.57
C LEU A 147 19.38 -10.29 -11.40
N ARG A 148 18.85 -9.53 -10.44
CA ARG A 148 17.42 -9.40 -10.17
C ARG A 148 16.96 -8.00 -10.47
N SER A 149 15.86 -7.89 -11.20
CA SER A 149 15.29 -6.60 -11.55
C SER A 149 13.75 -6.63 -11.59
N LEU A 150 13.17 -5.46 -11.36
CA LEU A 150 11.75 -5.18 -11.52
C LEU A 150 11.55 -4.19 -12.67
N THR A 151 10.42 -4.25 -13.34
CA THR A 151 10.02 -3.23 -14.33
C THR A 151 9.21 -2.11 -13.69
N SER A 152 8.66 -2.36 -12.49
CA SER A 152 7.94 -1.35 -11.70
C SER A 152 8.12 -1.61 -10.21
N THR A 153 8.20 -0.54 -9.44
CA THR A 153 8.18 -0.60 -7.97
C THR A 153 6.76 -0.44 -7.40
N ASP A 154 5.77 -0.20 -8.24
CA ASP A 154 4.38 -0.05 -7.82
C ASP A 154 3.77 -1.41 -7.47
N PRO A 155 3.32 -1.62 -6.20
CA PRO A 155 2.66 -2.85 -5.80
C PRO A 155 1.35 -3.12 -6.55
N ALA A 156 0.65 -2.07 -6.98
CA ALA A 156 -0.61 -2.19 -7.71
C ALA A 156 -0.47 -2.94 -9.04
N ARG A 157 0.74 -2.99 -9.59
CA ARG A 157 1.05 -3.71 -10.83
C ARG A 157 1.44 -5.16 -10.60
N ARG A 158 1.54 -5.57 -9.34
CA ARG A 158 2.01 -6.90 -8.93
C ARG A 158 1.13 -7.40 -7.80
N SER A 159 0.10 -8.18 -8.04
CA SER A 159 -0.79 -8.76 -7.07
C SER A 159 -2.18 -8.09 -7.04
N ASN A 160 -2.42 -7.12 -6.18
CA ASN A 160 -3.73 -6.51 -6.00
C ASN A 160 -3.62 -4.99 -6.06
N GLY A 161 -4.61 -4.37 -6.66
CA GLY A 161 -4.72 -2.91 -6.66
C GLY A 161 -6.18 -2.48 -6.47
N THR A 162 -6.37 -1.17 -6.39
CA THR A 162 -7.69 -0.57 -6.27
C THR A 162 -7.88 0.48 -7.35
N VAL A 163 -9.06 0.50 -7.95
CA VAL A 163 -9.47 1.53 -8.91
C VAL A 163 -10.79 2.15 -8.47
N TYR A 164 -11.00 3.39 -8.90
CA TYR A 164 -12.23 4.13 -8.71
C TYR A 164 -12.95 4.21 -10.05
N ALA A 165 -14.23 3.80 -10.08
CA ALA A 165 -15.04 3.84 -11.28
C ALA A 165 -16.54 3.89 -10.96
N ASP A 166 -17.34 4.32 -11.92
CA ASP A 166 -18.80 4.41 -11.75
C ASP A 166 -19.48 3.04 -11.87
N ASP A 167 -18.87 2.13 -12.62
CA ASP A 167 -19.34 0.76 -12.77
C ASP A 167 -18.20 -0.26 -12.90
N ILE A 168 -18.53 -1.55 -12.87
CA ILE A 168 -17.58 -2.65 -12.91
C ILE A 168 -16.84 -2.75 -14.26
N GLN A 169 -17.46 -2.33 -15.37
CA GLN A 169 -16.85 -2.39 -16.70
C GLN A 169 -15.80 -1.30 -16.84
N GLU A 170 -16.09 -0.10 -16.36
CA GLU A 170 -15.14 1.00 -16.29
C GLU A 170 -13.99 0.65 -15.34
N ALA A 171 -14.32 0.05 -14.18
CA ALA A 171 -13.32 -0.41 -13.22
C ALA A 171 -12.35 -1.44 -13.82
N GLU A 172 -12.86 -2.39 -14.62
CA GLU A 172 -12.03 -3.38 -15.32
C GLU A 172 -11.11 -2.70 -16.34
N GLN A 173 -11.60 -1.72 -17.08
CA GLN A 173 -10.80 -0.99 -18.07
C GLN A 173 -9.68 -0.19 -17.40
N GLU A 174 -9.99 0.50 -16.29
CA GLU A 174 -8.98 1.25 -15.55
C GLU A 174 -7.96 0.30 -14.88
N ALA A 175 -8.39 -0.85 -14.34
CA ALA A 175 -7.50 -1.86 -13.79
C ALA A 175 -6.54 -2.43 -14.85
N ARG A 176 -7.06 -2.79 -16.04
CA ARG A 176 -6.22 -3.26 -17.15
C ARG A 176 -5.23 -2.20 -17.61
N LYS A 177 -5.66 -0.95 -17.71
CA LYS A 177 -4.80 0.17 -18.08
C LYS A 177 -3.69 0.42 -17.04
N GLU A 178 -3.99 0.24 -15.74
CA GLU A 178 -2.99 0.33 -14.67
C GLU A 178 -1.97 -0.79 -14.77
N ILE A 179 -2.43 -2.03 -15.00
CA ILE A 179 -1.57 -3.21 -15.15
C ILE A 179 -0.71 -3.12 -16.42
N ASP A 180 -1.32 -2.77 -17.56
CA ASP A 180 -0.65 -2.71 -18.86
C ASP A 180 0.14 -1.40 -19.07
N HIS A 181 0.15 -0.52 -18.08
CA HIS A 181 0.78 0.78 -18.19
C HIS A 181 2.31 0.67 -18.34
N LEU A 182 2.84 1.27 -19.41
CA LEU A 182 4.28 1.44 -19.66
C LEU A 182 5.10 0.15 -19.86
N HIS A 183 4.50 -0.97 -20.21
CA HIS A 183 5.31 -2.08 -20.68
C HIS A 183 5.77 -1.76 -22.09
N GLY A 184 7.00 -1.26 -22.14
CA GLY A 184 7.72 -1.10 -23.40
C GLY A 184 7.89 -2.47 -24.09
N SER A 185 8.68 -2.52 -25.15
CA SER A 185 9.00 -3.79 -25.80
C SER A 185 9.37 -4.86 -24.79
N PRO A 186 8.73 -6.02 -24.78
CA PRO A 186 9.08 -7.15 -23.91
C PRO A 186 10.44 -7.76 -24.26
N GLN A 187 11.28 -7.08 -25.00
CA GLN A 187 12.60 -7.55 -25.38
C GLN A 187 13.62 -7.30 -24.29
N LEU A 188 14.37 -8.35 -23.96
CA LEU A 188 15.56 -8.29 -23.12
C LEU A 188 16.80 -8.35 -24.01
N ILE A 189 17.64 -7.32 -23.93
CA ILE A 189 18.92 -7.28 -24.64
C ILE A 189 19.99 -7.61 -23.65
N ILE A 190 20.77 -8.65 -23.92
CA ILE A 190 21.81 -9.16 -23.06
C ILE A 190 23.14 -9.03 -23.80
N GLU A 191 24.11 -8.40 -23.12
CA GLU A 191 25.49 -8.28 -23.58
C GLU A 191 26.41 -8.73 -22.45
N ILE A 192 27.31 -9.66 -22.75
CA ILE A 192 28.36 -10.09 -21.83
C ILE A 192 29.70 -9.83 -22.51
N LYS A 193 30.54 -9.07 -21.84
CA LYS A 193 31.89 -8.75 -22.28
C LYS A 193 32.90 -9.49 -21.40
N GLU A 194 33.74 -10.33 -21.96
CA GLU A 194 34.74 -11.07 -21.27
C GLU A 194 36.16 -10.73 -21.76
N PRO A 195 37.16 -10.69 -20.86
CA PRO A 195 38.52 -10.47 -21.24
C PRO A 195 39.12 -11.68 -21.99
N GLY A 196 39.84 -11.43 -23.07
CA GLY A 196 40.46 -12.46 -23.92
C GLY A 196 39.52 -13.08 -24.95
N ASP A 197 40.05 -13.92 -25.84
CA ASP A 197 39.26 -14.71 -26.78
C ASP A 197 38.73 -15.98 -26.11
N LYS A 198 37.43 -16.06 -25.87
CA LYS A 198 36.74 -17.18 -25.23
C LYS A 198 36.17 -18.12 -26.27
N SER A 199 36.35 -19.43 -26.09
CA SER A 199 35.80 -20.46 -26.98
C SER A 199 34.48 -21.07 -26.46
N VAL A 200 34.23 -20.93 -25.16
CA VAL A 200 33.02 -21.46 -24.50
C VAL A 200 32.13 -20.26 -24.15
N GLN A 201 30.88 -20.38 -24.51
CA GLN A 201 29.88 -19.36 -24.14
C GLN A 201 29.43 -19.54 -22.69
N PRO A 202 29.14 -18.44 -21.96
CA PRO A 202 28.50 -18.50 -20.66
C PRO A 202 27.10 -19.15 -20.74
N VAL A 203 26.70 -19.82 -19.67
CA VAL A 203 25.37 -20.41 -19.55
C VAL A 203 24.44 -19.39 -18.93
N ILE A 204 23.37 -19.04 -19.64
CA ILE A 204 22.39 -18.05 -19.17
C ILE A 204 21.05 -18.76 -18.92
N VAL A 205 20.46 -18.52 -17.75
CA VAL A 205 19.10 -18.87 -17.42
C VAL A 205 18.34 -17.62 -17.00
N ILE A 206 17.18 -17.39 -17.60
CA ILE A 206 16.36 -16.21 -17.30
C ILE A 206 14.98 -16.69 -16.85
N HIS A 207 14.57 -16.20 -15.69
CA HIS A 207 13.21 -16.36 -15.19
C HIS A 207 12.51 -15.01 -15.27
N THR A 208 11.34 -14.99 -15.89
CA THR A 208 10.49 -13.81 -15.99
C THR A 208 9.17 -14.07 -15.31
N VAL A 209 8.59 -13.03 -14.74
CA VAL A 209 7.22 -13.05 -14.19
C VAL A 209 6.39 -12.06 -14.98
N ASN A 210 5.31 -12.57 -15.57
CA ASN A 210 4.28 -11.79 -16.20
C ASN A 210 3.04 -11.81 -15.32
N GLU A 211 2.49 -10.64 -14.98
CA GLU A 211 1.26 -10.56 -14.18
C GLU A 211 0.13 -9.97 -15.02
N GLU A 212 -0.89 -10.76 -15.24
CA GLU A 212 -2.05 -10.38 -16.04
C GLU A 212 -3.26 -10.12 -15.14
N PHE A 213 -4.17 -9.30 -15.63
CA PHE A 213 -5.43 -9.08 -14.96
C PHE A 213 -6.20 -10.40 -14.84
N SER A 214 -6.62 -10.74 -13.62
CA SER A 214 -7.35 -11.97 -13.33
C SER A 214 -8.82 -11.72 -12.98
N SER A 215 -9.08 -10.84 -12.01
CA SER A 215 -10.43 -10.59 -11.55
C SER A 215 -10.59 -9.18 -10.98
N ILE A 216 -11.86 -8.74 -10.90
CA ILE A 216 -12.22 -7.49 -10.24
C ILE A 216 -13.45 -7.70 -9.37
N GLU A 217 -13.42 -7.14 -8.18
CA GLU A 217 -14.49 -7.24 -7.20
C GLU A 217 -14.83 -5.85 -6.65
N VAL A 218 -16.11 -5.68 -6.28
CA VAL A 218 -16.54 -4.47 -5.58
C VAL A 218 -15.91 -4.45 -4.19
N TYR A 219 -15.25 -3.34 -3.83
CA TYR A 219 -14.80 -3.14 -2.47
C TYR A 219 -16.01 -3.04 -1.52
N SER A 220 -16.30 -4.14 -0.83
CA SER A 220 -17.45 -4.18 0.09
C SER A 220 -17.05 -3.64 1.46
N ILE A 221 -17.70 -2.54 1.85
CA ILE A 221 -17.64 -2.03 3.22
C ILE A 221 -18.66 -2.79 4.06
N ASP A 222 -18.24 -3.41 5.16
CA ASP A 222 -19.18 -3.97 6.13
C ASP A 222 -19.92 -2.82 6.84
N ALA A 223 -21.11 -2.51 6.34
CA ALA A 223 -21.97 -1.45 6.85
C ALA A 223 -22.26 -1.57 8.35
N ALA A 224 -22.35 -2.78 8.88
CA ALA A 224 -22.62 -3.01 10.30
C ALA A 224 -21.41 -2.61 11.17
N THR A 225 -20.23 -3.00 10.76
CA THR A 225 -18.98 -2.64 11.46
C THR A 225 -18.72 -1.14 11.39
N GLU A 226 -18.87 -0.51 10.23
CA GLU A 226 -18.70 0.93 10.07
C GLU A 226 -19.73 1.72 10.89
N PHE A 227 -20.99 1.28 10.89
CA PHE A 227 -22.03 1.88 11.74
C PHE A 227 -21.66 1.78 13.23
N LEU A 228 -21.18 0.64 13.71
CA LEU A 228 -20.80 0.46 15.12
C LEU A 228 -19.62 1.37 15.49
N TRP A 229 -18.61 1.49 14.64
CA TRP A 229 -17.48 2.40 14.88
C TRP A 229 -17.91 3.86 14.90
N ALA A 230 -18.75 4.28 13.95
CA ALA A 230 -19.29 5.63 13.92
C ALA A 230 -20.17 5.92 15.15
N LEU A 231 -21.00 4.95 15.58
CA LEU A 231 -21.80 5.06 16.78
C LEU A 231 -20.92 5.17 18.04
N ALA A 232 -19.88 4.35 18.14
CA ALA A 232 -18.93 4.39 19.26
C ALA A 232 -18.23 5.76 19.33
N ALA A 233 -17.82 6.32 18.20
CA ALA A 233 -17.21 7.65 18.13
C ALA A 233 -18.19 8.74 18.61
N VAL A 234 -19.44 8.70 18.16
CA VAL A 234 -20.50 9.64 18.58
C VAL A 234 -20.77 9.53 20.08
N VAL A 235 -20.95 8.31 20.59
CA VAL A 235 -21.16 8.07 22.03
C VAL A 235 -19.97 8.55 22.86
N GLY A 236 -18.74 8.30 22.37
CA GLY A 236 -17.52 8.79 23.01
C GLY A 236 -17.46 10.32 23.09
N CYS A 237 -17.74 11.02 21.98
CA CYS A 237 -17.79 12.49 21.95
C CYS A 237 -18.87 13.06 22.88
N PHE A 238 -20.06 12.47 22.90
CA PHE A 238 -21.12 12.88 23.82
C PHE A 238 -20.74 12.65 25.28
N SER A 239 -20.12 11.53 25.59
CA SER A 239 -19.70 11.20 26.95
C SER A 239 -18.70 12.21 27.50
N MET A 240 -17.76 12.69 26.65
CA MET A 240 -16.79 13.73 27.04
C MET A 240 -17.45 15.04 27.46
N VAL A 241 -18.58 15.39 26.87
CA VAL A 241 -19.34 16.61 27.18
C VAL A 241 -20.32 16.40 28.34
N LEU A 242 -20.99 15.25 28.36
CA LEU A 242 -22.05 14.96 29.35
C LEU A 242 -21.49 14.67 30.75
N ILE A 243 -20.36 13.93 30.85
CA ILE A 243 -19.78 13.54 32.15
C ILE A 243 -19.42 14.78 32.99
N PRO A 244 -18.64 15.76 32.48
CA PRO A 244 -18.37 17.00 33.23
C PRO A 244 -19.64 17.78 33.55
N SER A 245 -20.59 17.84 32.63
CA SER A 245 -21.86 18.57 32.84
C SER A 245 -22.68 17.94 33.97
N PHE A 246 -22.75 16.61 34.02
CA PHE A 246 -23.42 15.89 35.12
C PHE A 246 -22.69 16.06 36.45
N THR A 247 -21.37 16.02 36.49
CA THR A 247 -20.59 16.20 37.72
C THR A 247 -20.81 17.59 38.31
N VAL A 248 -20.80 18.64 37.47
CA VAL A 248 -21.09 20.02 37.93
C VAL A 248 -22.52 20.14 38.41
N TYR A 249 -23.49 19.53 37.71
CA TYR A 249 -24.90 19.54 38.13
C TYR A 249 -25.13 18.85 39.47
N PHE A 250 -24.57 17.66 39.69
CA PHE A 250 -24.72 16.95 40.92
C PHE A 250 -24.00 17.66 42.09
N ALA A 251 -22.84 18.24 41.87
CA ALA A 251 -22.13 19.04 42.86
C ALA A 251 -22.93 20.28 43.27
N ALA A 252 -23.52 21.00 42.33
CA ALA A 252 -24.39 22.14 42.62
C ALA A 252 -25.61 21.72 43.42
N ARG A 253 -26.28 20.63 43.04
CA ARG A 253 -27.47 20.09 43.74
C ARG A 253 -27.15 19.66 45.18
N ALA A 254 -25.99 19.01 45.39
CA ALA A 254 -25.53 18.62 46.73
C ALA A 254 -25.28 19.84 47.61
N LYS A 255 -24.75 20.91 47.03
CA LYS A 255 -24.52 22.19 47.74
C LYS A 255 -25.83 22.88 48.11
N ASP A 256 -26.82 22.90 47.23
CA ASP A 256 -28.15 23.47 47.51
C ASP A 256 -28.87 22.70 48.58
N LYS A 257 -28.84 21.36 48.56
CA LYS A 257 -29.42 20.53 49.61
C LYS A 257 -28.79 20.81 50.98
N LYS A 258 -27.47 20.91 51.09
CA LYS A 258 -26.77 21.27 52.32
C LYS A 258 -27.15 22.68 52.82
N ARG A 259 -27.43 23.59 51.91
CA ARG A 259 -27.87 24.96 52.26
C ARG A 259 -29.31 24.98 52.78
N GLU A 260 -30.21 24.20 52.20
CA GLU A 260 -31.59 24.04 52.70
C GLU A 260 -31.62 23.38 54.09
N GLU A 261 -30.78 22.37 54.33
CA GLU A 261 -30.67 21.71 55.64
C GLU A 261 -30.16 22.70 56.72
N LYS A 262 -29.16 23.54 56.39
CA LYS A 262 -28.67 24.56 57.31
C LYS A 262 -29.72 25.63 57.61
N LEU A 263 -30.48 26.06 56.61
CA LEU A 263 -31.57 27.03 56.81
C LEU A 263 -32.68 26.46 57.71
N LYS A 264 -33.05 25.20 57.58
CA LYS A 264 -34.00 24.55 58.44
C LYS A 264 -33.54 24.42 59.90
N LEU A 265 -32.23 24.18 60.08
CA LEU A 265 -31.62 24.12 61.44
C LEU A 265 -31.69 25.49 62.14
N VAL A 266 -31.36 26.57 61.42
CA VAL A 266 -31.39 27.95 61.94
C VAL A 266 -32.85 28.37 62.23
N GLU A 267 -33.83 27.95 61.41
CA GLU A 267 -35.24 28.27 61.62
C GLU A 267 -35.81 27.52 62.81
N SER A 268 -35.37 26.25 63.07
CA SER A 268 -35.76 25.50 64.28
C SER A 268 -35.18 26.09 65.56
N GLU A 269 -33.94 26.58 65.55
CA GLU A 269 -33.32 27.21 66.72
C GLU A 269 -34.00 28.60 67.05
N SER A 270 -34.53 29.30 66.08
CA SER A 270 -35.21 30.59 66.29
C SER A 270 -36.65 30.48 66.78
N ILE A 271 -37.24 29.28 66.81
CA ILE A 271 -38.59 29.02 67.34
C ILE A 271 -38.57 28.61 68.82
N ASP A 272 -37.41 28.13 69.32
CA ASP A 272 -37.19 27.67 70.72
C ASP A 272 -36.69 28.78 71.67
N GLU A 273 -36.46 30.02 71.14
CA GLU A 273 -36.24 31.24 71.96
C GLU A 273 -37.55 32.06 72.04
#